data_c4da53288f05301b5a6b548c76af1091
#
_entry.id   c4da53288f05301b5a6b548c76af1091
#
_cell.length_a   1.000
_cell.length_b   1.000
_cell.length_c   1.000
_cell.angle_alpha   90.00
_cell.angle_beta   90.00
_cell.angle_gamma   90.00
#
_symmetry.space_group_name_H-M   'P 1'
#
loop_
_entity.id
_entity.type
_entity.pdbx_description
1 polymer ?
#
loop_
_entity_poly.entity_id
_entity_poly.type
_entity_poly.pdbx_seq_one_letter_code
_entity_poly.pdbx_strand_id
1 'polypeptide(L)'
;LATDGILELYNNIADGLVVYPKVIEAQLMAELPFMATENILMDAVKAGGDRQELHERIRTHSMAAAKTVKEEGKPNDLLHRIAEDSAFNISEEEISKIIKPENFTGRAEQQTLDFISEVIAPILRENSEDIGVKTEINV
;
A
#
# COMPACT_ATOMS: atom_id res chain seq x y z
N LEU A 1 -19.26 -32.60 6.95
CA LEU A 1 -20.21 -32.12 5.92
C LEU A 1 -20.30 -30.58 5.86
N ALA A 2 -20.73 -29.88 6.94
CA ALA A 2 -20.85 -28.42 6.88
C ALA A 2 -19.48 -27.72 6.78
N THR A 3 -18.50 -28.18 7.54
CA THR A 3 -17.13 -27.66 7.49
C THR A 3 -16.49 -27.91 6.13
N ASP A 4 -16.70 -29.08 5.54
CA ASP A 4 -16.19 -29.41 4.21
C ASP A 4 -16.77 -28.48 3.15
N GLY A 5 -18.09 -28.26 3.20
CA GLY A 5 -18.75 -27.32 2.29
C GLY A 5 -18.24 -25.87 2.42
N ILE A 6 -17.93 -25.41 3.64
CA ILE A 6 -17.32 -24.09 3.87
C ILE A 6 -15.91 -24.03 3.28
N LEU A 7 -15.10 -25.06 3.48
CA LEU A 7 -13.72 -25.10 2.95
C LEU A 7 -13.70 -25.16 1.42
N GLU A 8 -14.59 -25.92 0.80
CA GLU A 8 -14.75 -25.97 -0.66
C GLU A 8 -15.16 -24.62 -1.24
N LEU A 9 -16.15 -23.94 -0.63
CA LEU A 9 -16.55 -22.59 -1.03
C LEU A 9 -15.39 -21.60 -0.89
N TYR A 10 -14.66 -21.68 0.21
CA TYR A 10 -13.51 -20.81 0.45
C TYR A 10 -12.40 -21.03 -0.59
N ASN A 11 -12.10 -22.30 -0.90
CA ASN A 11 -11.12 -22.66 -1.90
C ASN A 11 -11.53 -22.18 -3.30
N ASN A 12 -12.80 -22.35 -3.67
CA ASN A 12 -13.35 -21.88 -4.94
C ASN A 12 -13.25 -20.34 -5.07
N ILE A 13 -13.59 -19.61 -4.01
CA ILE A 13 -13.47 -18.14 -3.97
C ILE A 13 -12.00 -17.74 -4.10
N ALA A 14 -11.10 -18.40 -3.37
CA ALA A 14 -9.67 -18.06 -3.39
C ALA A 14 -9.03 -18.33 -4.76
N ASP A 15 -9.38 -19.45 -5.41
CA ASP A 15 -8.90 -19.80 -6.75
C ASP A 15 -9.44 -18.87 -7.84
N GLY A 16 -10.67 -18.35 -7.64
CA GLY A 16 -11.35 -17.43 -8.55
C GLY A 16 -11.03 -15.95 -8.34
N LEU A 17 -10.15 -15.58 -7.40
CA LEU A 17 -9.81 -14.18 -7.13
C LEU A 17 -9.12 -13.52 -8.33
N VAL A 18 -9.69 -12.39 -8.74
CA VAL A 18 -9.11 -11.56 -9.80
C VAL A 18 -8.54 -10.29 -9.21
N VAL A 19 -7.26 -10.06 -9.43
CA VAL A 19 -6.55 -8.86 -8.97
C VAL A 19 -6.43 -7.88 -10.14
N TYR A 20 -6.78 -6.62 -9.90
CA TYR A 20 -6.63 -5.53 -10.85
C TYR A 20 -5.54 -4.55 -10.40
N PRO A 21 -4.24 -4.80 -10.70
CA PRO A 21 -3.12 -4.01 -10.19
C PRO A 21 -3.25 -2.51 -10.48
N LYS A 22 -3.74 -2.15 -11.66
CA LYS A 22 -3.91 -0.74 -12.04
C LYS A 22 -5.00 0.00 -11.25
N VAL A 23 -6.03 -0.71 -10.84
CA VAL A 23 -7.08 -0.14 -9.98
C VAL A 23 -6.53 0.08 -8.57
N ILE A 24 -5.75 -0.89 -8.06
CA ILE A 24 -5.09 -0.79 -6.75
C ILE A 24 -4.09 0.38 -6.77
N GLU A 25 -3.25 0.46 -7.79
CA GLU A 25 -2.29 1.54 -7.97
C GLU A 25 -2.97 2.92 -7.98
N ALA A 26 -4.03 3.08 -8.76
CA ALA A 26 -4.77 4.33 -8.85
C ALA A 26 -5.38 4.76 -7.50
N GLN A 27 -5.98 3.82 -6.77
CA GLN A 27 -6.55 4.08 -5.44
C GLN A 27 -5.47 4.41 -4.42
N LEU A 28 -4.39 3.64 -4.42
CA LEU A 28 -3.27 3.86 -3.51
C LEU A 28 -2.62 5.23 -3.76
N MET A 29 -2.37 5.60 -5.02
CA MET A 29 -1.73 6.86 -5.37
C MET A 29 -2.61 8.09 -5.08
N ALA A 30 -3.93 7.93 -4.91
CA ALA A 30 -4.80 9.01 -4.45
C ALA A 30 -4.55 9.37 -2.96
N GLU A 31 -4.22 8.39 -2.12
CA GLU A 31 -4.07 8.55 -0.67
C GLU A 31 -2.59 8.59 -0.22
N LEU A 32 -1.71 7.92 -0.94
CA LEU A 32 -0.31 7.77 -0.59
C LEU A 32 0.43 9.11 -0.34
N PRO A 33 0.15 10.21 -1.06
CA PRO A 33 0.74 11.51 -0.76
C PRO A 33 0.52 11.97 0.68
N PHE A 34 -0.66 11.72 1.26
CA PHE A 34 -0.95 12.07 2.65
C PHE A 34 -0.23 11.15 3.63
N MET A 35 -0.11 9.86 3.31
CA MET A 35 0.59 8.88 4.15
C MET A 35 2.10 9.11 4.17
N ALA A 36 2.67 9.59 3.06
CA ALA A 36 4.11 9.80 2.90
C ALA A 36 4.65 11.06 3.59
N THR A 37 3.79 11.91 4.13
CA THR A 37 4.17 13.20 4.72
C THR A 37 5.20 13.08 5.84
N GLU A 38 5.13 12.03 6.68
CA GLU A 38 6.13 11.80 7.74
C GLU A 38 7.49 11.44 7.15
N ASN A 39 7.54 10.62 6.10
CA ASN A 39 8.80 10.24 5.45
C ASN A 39 9.45 11.47 4.81
N ILE A 40 8.67 12.31 4.15
CA ILE A 40 9.13 13.58 3.56
C ILE A 40 9.66 14.52 4.65
N LEU A 41 8.92 14.66 5.76
CA LEU A 41 9.34 15.45 6.92
C LEU A 41 10.69 14.97 7.44
N MET A 42 10.83 13.65 7.66
CA MET A 42 12.06 13.08 8.20
C MET A 42 13.26 13.29 7.29
N ASP A 43 13.08 13.19 5.98
CA ASP A 43 14.18 13.40 5.04
C ASP A 43 14.56 14.89 4.92
N ALA A 44 13.57 15.80 4.94
CA ALA A 44 13.83 17.24 4.99
C ALA A 44 14.56 17.66 6.30
N VAL A 45 14.20 17.07 7.44
CA VAL A 45 14.89 17.29 8.72
C VAL A 45 16.33 16.77 8.68
N LYS A 46 16.58 15.59 8.11
CA LYS A 46 17.94 15.07 7.89
C LYS A 46 18.78 15.99 7.01
N ALA A 47 18.14 16.66 6.04
CA ALA A 47 18.78 17.68 5.20
C ALA A 47 19.06 19.02 5.91
N GLY A 48 18.68 19.15 7.20
CA GLY A 48 18.97 20.31 8.05
C GLY A 48 17.78 21.24 8.29
N GLY A 49 16.57 20.88 7.86
CA GLY A 49 15.36 21.66 8.09
C GLY A 49 14.88 21.63 9.55
N ASP A 50 14.22 22.70 9.98
CA ASP A 50 13.60 22.74 11.31
C ASP A 50 12.31 21.89 11.33
N ARG A 51 12.27 20.92 12.25
CA ARG A 51 11.16 19.96 12.32
C ARG A 51 9.82 20.62 12.59
N GLN A 52 9.76 21.62 13.44
CA GLN A 52 8.51 22.28 13.82
C GLN A 52 7.97 23.14 12.68
N GLU A 53 8.84 23.89 12.02
CA GLU A 53 8.49 24.67 10.87
C GLU A 53 8.00 23.80 9.72
N LEU A 54 8.74 22.74 9.38
CA LEU A 54 8.39 21.82 8.31
C LEU A 54 7.08 21.08 8.58
N HIS A 55 6.84 20.67 9.83
CA HIS A 55 5.58 20.03 10.22
C HIS A 55 4.38 20.98 10.01
N GLU A 56 4.49 22.25 10.39
CA GLU A 56 3.41 23.23 10.18
C GLU A 56 3.18 23.51 8.70
N ARG A 57 4.23 23.54 7.89
CA ARG A 57 4.10 23.67 6.43
C ARG A 57 3.40 22.46 5.81
N ILE A 58 3.79 21.23 6.19
CA ILE A 58 3.10 20.01 5.76
C ILE A 58 1.62 20.06 6.13
N ARG A 59 1.30 20.46 7.35
CA ARG A 59 -0.10 20.62 7.80
C ARG A 59 -0.87 21.57 6.90
N THR A 60 -0.29 22.72 6.59
CA THR A 60 -0.90 23.74 5.74
C THR A 60 -1.10 23.24 4.30
N HIS A 61 -0.08 22.61 3.70
CA HIS A 61 -0.16 22.04 2.36
C HIS A 61 -1.18 20.89 2.30
N SER A 62 -1.20 20.02 3.32
CA SER A 62 -2.15 18.90 3.41
C SER A 62 -3.60 19.38 3.48
N MET A 63 -3.87 20.44 4.26
CA MET A 63 -5.21 21.03 4.33
C MET A 63 -5.64 21.62 2.99
N ALA A 64 -4.73 22.29 2.28
CA ALA A 64 -5.01 22.87 0.98
C ALA A 64 -5.24 21.77 -0.09
N ALA A 65 -4.40 20.74 -0.11
CA ALA A 65 -4.55 19.60 -1.03
C ALA A 65 -5.85 18.82 -0.74
N ALA A 66 -6.19 18.60 0.54
CA ALA A 66 -7.44 17.95 0.92
C ALA A 66 -8.66 18.74 0.43
N LYS A 67 -8.61 20.08 0.45
CA LYS A 67 -9.65 20.94 -0.12
C LYS A 67 -9.76 20.76 -1.62
N THR A 68 -8.63 20.79 -2.34
CA THR A 68 -8.59 20.54 -3.79
C THR A 68 -9.26 19.20 -4.16
N VAL A 69 -8.93 18.13 -3.41
CA VAL A 69 -9.52 16.80 -3.65
C VAL A 69 -11.01 16.74 -3.30
N LYS A 70 -11.38 17.22 -2.08
CA LYS A 70 -12.72 16.98 -1.52
C LYS A 70 -13.77 17.98 -1.99
N GLU A 71 -13.39 19.25 -2.18
CA GLU A 71 -14.34 20.30 -2.57
C GLU A 71 -14.34 20.53 -4.08
N GLU A 72 -13.18 20.38 -4.75
CA GLU A 72 -13.05 20.67 -6.17
C GLU A 72 -13.05 19.42 -7.06
N GLY A 73 -12.93 18.22 -6.46
CA GLY A 73 -12.88 16.95 -7.20
C GLY A 73 -11.66 16.80 -8.10
N LYS A 74 -10.58 17.53 -7.81
CA LYS A 74 -9.32 17.48 -8.57
C LYS A 74 -8.36 16.44 -8.01
N PRO A 75 -7.35 16.02 -8.78
CA PRO A 75 -6.28 15.16 -8.28
C PRO A 75 -5.55 15.77 -7.08
N ASN A 76 -4.97 14.90 -6.25
CA ASN A 76 -4.16 15.29 -5.10
C ASN A 76 -2.87 16.00 -5.57
N ASP A 77 -2.68 17.24 -5.19
CA ASP A 77 -1.54 18.08 -5.55
C ASP A 77 -0.55 18.33 -4.40
N LEU A 78 -0.67 17.56 -3.30
CA LEU A 78 0.14 17.75 -2.10
C LEU A 78 1.65 17.69 -2.38
N LEU A 79 2.09 16.71 -3.15
CA LEU A 79 3.51 16.51 -3.44
C LEU A 79 4.08 17.66 -4.26
N HIS A 80 3.32 18.16 -5.21
CA HIS A 80 3.70 19.34 -6.00
C HIS A 80 3.84 20.58 -5.11
N ARG A 81 2.89 20.81 -4.20
CA ARG A 81 2.96 21.91 -3.22
C ARG A 81 4.20 21.85 -2.33
N ILE A 82 4.55 20.66 -1.88
CA ILE A 82 5.76 20.43 -1.06
C ILE A 82 7.03 20.66 -1.88
N ALA A 83 7.07 20.18 -3.12
CA ALA A 83 8.22 20.38 -4.01
C ALA A 83 8.46 21.85 -4.37
N GLU A 84 7.40 22.65 -4.48
CA GLU A 84 7.51 24.10 -4.73
C GLU A 84 7.87 24.90 -3.47
N ASP A 85 7.74 24.33 -2.29
CA ASP A 85 8.11 25.00 -1.04
C ASP A 85 9.60 24.85 -0.74
N SER A 86 10.35 25.91 -0.94
CA SER A 86 11.81 25.94 -0.76
C SER A 86 12.29 25.57 0.65
N ALA A 87 11.40 25.57 1.65
CA ALA A 87 11.76 25.17 3.02
C ALA A 87 12.09 23.67 3.12
N PHE A 88 11.54 22.84 2.23
CA PHE A 88 11.82 21.39 2.23
C PHE A 88 13.14 21.05 1.56
N ASN A 89 13.60 21.89 0.63
CA ASN A 89 14.81 21.67 -0.16
C ASN A 89 14.88 20.24 -0.74
N ILE A 90 13.75 19.78 -1.26
CA ILE A 90 13.55 18.44 -1.82
C ILE A 90 12.96 18.58 -3.24
N SER A 91 13.51 17.84 -4.17
CA SER A 91 13.03 17.82 -5.55
C SER A 91 11.85 16.86 -5.76
N GLU A 92 11.07 17.07 -6.83
CA GLU A 92 10.02 16.12 -7.22
C GLU A 92 10.56 14.71 -7.48
N GLU A 93 11.81 14.60 -7.99
CA GLU A 93 12.45 13.30 -8.22
C GLU A 93 12.74 12.57 -6.90
N GLU A 94 13.18 13.29 -5.87
CA GLU A 94 13.42 12.73 -4.54
C GLU A 94 12.10 12.33 -3.86
N ILE A 95 11.07 13.17 -3.95
CA ILE A 95 9.73 12.86 -3.48
C ILE A 95 9.21 11.59 -4.17
N SER A 96 9.38 11.46 -5.48
CA SER A 96 8.96 10.27 -6.24
C SER A 96 9.64 8.97 -5.79
N LYS A 97 10.84 9.05 -5.22
CA LYS A 97 11.52 7.89 -4.63
C LYS A 97 10.95 7.52 -3.27
N ILE A 98 10.49 8.51 -2.50
CA ILE A 98 9.89 8.31 -1.17
C ILE A 98 8.53 7.65 -1.29
N ILE A 99 7.69 8.09 -2.23
CA ILE A 99 6.28 7.67 -2.37
C ILE A 99 6.06 6.35 -3.13
N LYS A 100 7.10 5.54 -3.28
CA LYS A 100 6.93 4.20 -3.86
C LYS A 100 6.13 3.32 -2.91
N PRO A 101 5.07 2.64 -3.38
CA PRO A 101 4.24 1.76 -2.55
C PRO A 101 5.04 0.74 -1.74
N GLU A 102 6.12 0.22 -2.31
CA GLU A 102 7.00 -0.77 -1.69
C GLU A 102 7.65 -0.26 -0.39
N ASN A 103 7.82 1.06 -0.26
CA ASN A 103 8.37 1.68 0.96
C ASN A 103 7.39 1.62 2.15
N PHE A 104 6.12 1.28 1.92
CA PHE A 104 5.04 1.28 2.92
C PHE A 104 4.52 -0.11 3.26
N THR A 105 5.01 -1.16 2.62
CA THR A 105 4.58 -2.54 2.86
C THR A 105 5.17 -3.16 4.13
N GLY A 106 6.21 -2.55 4.69
CA GLY A 106 6.93 -3.08 5.85
C GLY A 106 7.47 -4.49 5.58
N ARG A 107 7.11 -5.44 6.42
CA ARG A 107 7.52 -6.84 6.30
C ARG A 107 6.44 -7.76 5.70
N ALA A 108 5.37 -7.22 5.14
CA ALA A 108 4.23 -8.03 4.70
C ALA A 108 4.62 -9.08 3.63
N GLU A 109 5.44 -8.69 2.65
CA GLU A 109 5.94 -9.61 1.63
C GLU A 109 6.79 -10.72 2.25
N GLN A 110 7.79 -10.36 3.06
CA GLN A 110 8.66 -11.33 3.70
C GLN A 110 7.90 -12.28 4.63
N GLN A 111 6.98 -11.78 5.43
CA GLN A 111 6.14 -12.60 6.31
C GLN A 111 5.27 -13.58 5.53
N THR A 112 4.76 -13.18 4.37
CA THR A 112 3.98 -14.06 3.49
C THR A 112 4.87 -15.19 2.93
N LEU A 113 6.05 -14.86 2.44
CA LEU A 113 7.00 -15.84 1.90
C LEU A 113 7.49 -16.81 2.98
N ASP A 114 7.82 -16.31 4.16
CA ASP A 114 8.21 -17.12 5.31
C ASP A 114 7.08 -18.11 5.69
N PHE A 115 5.85 -17.62 5.81
CA PHE A 115 4.69 -18.45 6.12
C PHE A 115 4.45 -19.54 5.08
N ILE A 116 4.55 -19.19 3.79
CA ILE A 116 4.40 -20.18 2.71
C ILE A 116 5.50 -21.26 2.79
N SER A 117 6.75 -20.83 2.99
CA SER A 117 7.88 -21.76 2.99
C SER A 117 7.99 -22.63 4.24
N GLU A 118 7.70 -22.04 5.41
CA GLU A 118 7.92 -22.69 6.71
C GLU A 118 6.68 -23.45 7.22
N VAL A 119 5.47 -23.02 6.84
CA VAL A 119 4.23 -23.61 7.32
C VAL A 119 3.48 -24.34 6.21
N ILE A 120 3.17 -23.65 5.10
CA ILE A 120 2.29 -24.19 4.07
C ILE A 120 2.99 -25.29 3.27
N ALA A 121 4.21 -25.05 2.79
CA ALA A 121 4.91 -26.01 1.95
C ALA A 121 5.18 -27.38 2.65
N PRO A 122 5.52 -27.46 3.95
CA PRO A 122 5.57 -28.72 4.67
C PRO A 122 4.22 -29.44 4.71
N ILE A 123 3.13 -28.74 5.06
CA ILE A 123 1.78 -29.31 5.14
C ILE A 123 1.37 -29.91 3.78
N LEU A 124 1.60 -29.16 2.70
CA LEU A 124 1.27 -29.64 1.34
C LEU A 124 2.11 -30.86 0.94
N ARG A 125 3.38 -30.95 1.35
CA ARG A 125 4.22 -32.12 1.09
C ARG A 125 3.75 -33.35 1.87
N GLU A 126 3.42 -33.19 3.13
CA GLU A 126 2.94 -34.27 4.01
C GLU A 126 1.62 -34.86 3.55
N ASN A 127 0.76 -34.03 2.94
CA ASN A 127 -0.58 -34.41 2.47
C ASN A 127 -0.67 -34.45 0.93
N SER A 128 0.44 -34.70 0.25
CA SER A 128 0.49 -34.64 -1.21
C SER A 128 -0.44 -35.63 -1.95
N GLU A 129 -0.83 -36.73 -1.29
CA GLU A 129 -1.77 -37.72 -1.83
C GLU A 129 -3.23 -37.23 -1.77
N ASP A 130 -3.54 -36.28 -0.87
CA ASP A 130 -4.88 -35.73 -0.66
C ASP A 130 -5.12 -34.45 -1.48
N ILE A 131 -4.08 -33.92 -2.13
CA ILE A 131 -4.15 -32.68 -2.92
C ILE A 131 -4.65 -32.97 -4.33
N GLY A 132 -5.60 -32.19 -4.80
CA GLY A 132 -6.05 -32.23 -6.21
C GLY A 132 -7.41 -32.86 -6.44
N VAL A 133 -8.14 -33.16 -5.38
CA VAL A 133 -9.58 -33.48 -5.49
C VAL A 133 -10.30 -32.17 -5.86
N LYS A 134 -10.63 -32.02 -7.14
CA LYS A 134 -11.47 -30.88 -7.58
C LYS A 134 -12.92 -31.22 -7.38
N THR A 135 -13.56 -30.47 -6.51
CA THR A 135 -15.02 -30.48 -6.38
C THR A 135 -15.59 -29.35 -7.24
N GLU A 136 -16.40 -29.69 -8.24
CA GLU A 136 -17.13 -28.68 -9.01
C GLU A 136 -18.37 -28.27 -8.22
N ILE A 137 -18.41 -26.99 -7.82
CA ILE A 137 -19.60 -26.38 -7.23
C ILE A 137 -20.44 -25.85 -8.39
N ASN A 138 -21.47 -26.58 -8.78
CA ASN A 138 -22.48 -26.12 -9.75
C ASN A 138 -23.55 -25.30 -8.99
N VAL A 139 -23.51 -23.98 -9.14
CA VAL A 139 -24.52 -23.05 -8.63
C VAL A 139 -25.40 -22.59 -9.78
#